data_0d24b2680ce1c5f408aded9750575caf
#
_entry.id   0d24b2680ce1c5f408aded9750575caf
#
_cell.length_a   1.000
_cell.length_b   1.000
_cell.length_c   1.000
_cell.angle_alpha   90.00
_cell.angle_beta   90.00
_cell.angle_gamma   90.00
#
_symmetry.space_group_name_H-M   'P 1'
#
loop_
_entity.id
_entity.type
_entity.pdbx_description
1 polymer ?
#
loop_
_entity_poly.entity_id
_entity_poly.type
_entity_poly.pdbx_seq_one_letter_code
_entity_poly.pdbx_strand_id
1 'polypeptide(L)'
;MDNRKILRAASALLCTSVLVSASALALDKQAYAAAQNDAQISVSDAAQYSVGLQKSDIQRKRSVPVLMYHLISDDIWGSREMFTSPSVFRQQLQYLKDHGYQTITFEDLDHLERYPKPVLLTFDDGYADNYTTVYPMLKEFGMKATFFVVPNNLDRQHNMTREQIKELSDSGVVSIQSHSLTHANMTKLSASQQDYEMKESQRQLRELTGKSPIAFTYPEGGYTKTTLSLTARYYHFGICAGGDRWKISDDFYTIPRYRMHRSTTMAQFENYVDQSVSRIFTDVSASKWSTPYIEQVYSANYMRGTSGDTFQPTKTLTRAESVQILYALAGKPAVFGQTPFHDVASGAWYQQAVTWAYQTRITSGVLPNEFRPNDPISREQLVVMLYRYSGSPAVSDALHKKHYADAKQVSDWAKPAMNWAIANGVITGIPSGHKVLLSPHTNSTREQVATMIAKTFC
;
A
#
# COMPACT_ATOMS: atom_id res chain seq x y z
N MET A 1 28.91 21.95 34.76
CA MET A 1 28.18 20.67 34.63
C MET A 1 28.76 19.95 33.43
N ASP A 2 29.26 18.76 33.66
CA ASP A 2 30.21 18.06 32.83
C ASP A 2 29.51 17.46 31.56
N ASN A 3 29.90 17.91 30.39
CA ASN A 3 29.40 17.46 29.08
C ASN A 3 29.53 15.93 28.84
N ARG A 4 30.38 15.26 29.64
CA ARG A 4 30.56 13.80 29.58
C ARG A 4 29.37 13.01 30.20
N LYS A 5 28.58 13.64 31.09
CA LYS A 5 27.38 13.00 31.66
C LYS A 5 26.17 13.06 30.71
N ILE A 6 26.08 14.10 29.87
CA ILE A 6 25.02 14.28 28.88
C ILE A 6 25.20 13.30 27.71
N LEU A 7 26.44 13.09 27.26
CA LEU A 7 26.71 12.08 26.22
C LEU A 7 26.48 10.65 26.68
N ARG A 8 26.69 10.32 27.96
CA ARG A 8 26.40 8.99 28.48
C ARG A 8 24.89 8.73 28.64
N ALA A 9 24.11 9.77 28.95
CA ALA A 9 22.65 9.64 29.04
C ALA A 9 22.01 9.51 27.64
N ALA A 10 22.50 10.24 26.63
CA ALA A 10 22.04 10.13 25.25
C ALA A 10 22.39 8.77 24.62
N SER A 11 23.60 8.24 24.89
CA SER A 11 23.99 6.90 24.45
C SER A 11 23.19 5.78 25.14
N ALA A 12 22.82 5.97 26.42
CA ALA A 12 21.99 4.99 27.13
C ALA A 12 20.53 4.97 26.63
N LEU A 13 19.96 6.13 26.25
CA LEU A 13 18.62 6.19 25.65
C LEU A 13 18.59 5.66 24.22
N LEU A 14 19.60 5.90 23.41
CA LEU A 14 19.70 5.27 22.07
C LEU A 14 19.93 3.76 22.16
N CYS A 15 20.75 3.28 23.11
CA CYS A 15 20.93 1.85 23.33
C CYS A 15 19.64 1.17 23.85
N THR A 16 18.82 1.84 24.67
CA THR A 16 17.58 1.24 25.15
C THR A 16 16.49 1.21 24.08
N SER A 17 16.36 2.19 23.21
CA SER A 17 15.43 2.13 22.09
C SER A 17 15.86 1.15 20.99
N VAL A 18 17.15 1.01 20.72
CA VAL A 18 17.71 0.00 19.81
C VAL A 18 17.66 -1.40 20.45
N LEU A 19 17.85 -1.52 21.78
CA LEU A 19 17.72 -2.79 22.50
C LEU A 19 16.27 -3.26 22.64
N VAL A 20 15.28 -2.36 22.76
CA VAL A 20 13.87 -2.73 22.76
C VAL A 20 13.39 -3.13 21.36
N SER A 21 13.85 -2.48 20.30
CA SER A 21 13.58 -2.93 18.93
C SER A 21 14.38 -4.19 18.56
N ALA A 22 15.61 -4.34 19.03
CA ALA A 22 16.41 -5.55 18.83
C ALA A 22 15.92 -6.73 19.70
N SER A 23 15.38 -6.48 20.90
CA SER A 23 14.79 -7.54 21.73
C SER A 23 13.39 -7.95 21.24
N ALA A 24 12.58 -7.05 20.71
CA ALA A 24 11.33 -7.41 20.03
C ALA A 24 11.61 -8.23 18.75
N LEU A 25 12.61 -7.83 17.94
CA LEU A 25 13.08 -8.60 16.78
C LEU A 25 13.76 -9.93 17.18
N ALA A 26 14.45 -9.97 18.32
CA ALA A 26 15.08 -11.21 18.82
C ALA A 26 14.06 -12.16 19.45
N LEU A 27 13.02 -11.66 20.12
CA LEU A 27 11.90 -12.45 20.61
C LEU A 27 11.05 -13.00 19.45
N ASP A 28 10.83 -12.21 18.41
CA ASP A 28 10.17 -12.64 17.17
C ASP A 28 11.01 -13.71 16.43
N LYS A 29 12.33 -13.52 16.35
CA LYS A 29 13.25 -14.51 15.79
C LYS A 29 13.39 -15.78 16.63
N GLN A 30 13.36 -15.68 17.97
CA GLN A 30 13.42 -16.83 18.86
C GLN A 30 12.12 -17.62 18.90
N ALA A 31 10.97 -16.93 18.95
CA ALA A 31 9.65 -17.55 18.83
C ALA A 31 9.50 -18.23 17.47
N TYR A 32 9.98 -17.57 16.42
CA TYR A 32 9.98 -18.09 15.07
C TYR A 32 10.97 -19.26 14.87
N ALA A 33 12.19 -19.19 15.40
CA ALA A 33 13.17 -20.27 15.34
C ALA A 33 12.73 -21.51 16.16
N ALA A 34 12.05 -21.31 17.30
CA ALA A 34 11.45 -22.39 18.06
C ALA A 34 10.28 -23.06 17.30
N ALA A 35 9.46 -22.26 16.59
CA ALA A 35 8.41 -22.78 15.72
C ALA A 35 8.96 -23.56 14.52
N GLN A 36 10.13 -23.17 14.00
CA GLN A 36 10.80 -23.86 12.88
C GLN A 36 11.31 -25.25 13.21
N ASN A 37 11.86 -25.44 14.41
CA ASN A 37 12.33 -26.76 14.84
C ASN A 37 11.19 -27.78 14.95
N ASP A 38 9.96 -27.30 15.24
CA ASP A 38 8.77 -28.14 15.35
C ASP A 38 7.94 -28.24 14.07
N ALA A 39 7.99 -27.22 13.17
CA ALA A 39 7.11 -27.11 12.00
C ALA A 39 7.82 -27.29 10.65
N GLN A 40 9.16 -27.47 10.62
CA GLN A 40 9.98 -27.54 9.39
C GLN A 40 9.76 -26.37 8.40
N ILE A 41 9.37 -25.18 8.90
CA ILE A 41 9.34 -23.95 8.11
C ILE A 41 10.78 -23.45 7.97
N SER A 42 11.27 -23.22 6.75
CA SER A 42 12.65 -22.76 6.57
C SER A 42 12.84 -21.32 7.07
N VAL A 43 13.99 -21.05 7.71
CA VAL A 43 14.36 -19.70 8.19
C VAL A 43 14.40 -18.69 7.02
N SER A 44 14.69 -19.18 5.79
CA SER A 44 14.74 -18.39 4.58
C SER A 44 13.37 -17.81 4.21
N ASP A 45 12.29 -18.57 4.36
CA ASP A 45 10.95 -18.16 3.92
C ASP A 45 10.37 -17.05 4.81
N ALA A 46 10.60 -17.16 6.11
CA ALA A 46 10.15 -16.13 7.05
C ALA A 46 10.99 -14.85 7.03
N ALA A 47 12.31 -14.99 6.89
CA ALA A 47 13.18 -13.83 6.75
C ALA A 47 12.87 -13.07 5.46
N GLN A 48 12.47 -13.77 4.40
CA GLN A 48 12.05 -13.16 3.14
C GLN A 48 10.73 -12.38 3.29
N TYR A 49 9.74 -12.92 4.00
CA TYR A 49 8.47 -12.26 4.27
C TYR A 49 8.59 -11.06 5.21
N SER A 50 9.29 -11.20 6.32
CA SER A 50 9.49 -10.12 7.28
C SER A 50 10.30 -8.95 6.71
N VAL A 51 11.27 -9.23 5.84
CA VAL A 51 12.12 -8.22 5.19
C VAL A 51 11.36 -7.45 4.09
N GLY A 52 10.46 -8.11 3.35
CA GLY A 52 9.62 -7.46 2.33
C GLY A 52 8.69 -6.40 2.91
N LEU A 53 7.93 -6.74 3.94
CA LEU A 53 6.97 -5.85 4.61
C LEU A 53 7.63 -4.69 5.38
N GLN A 54 8.90 -4.80 5.76
CA GLN A 54 9.65 -3.72 6.41
C GLN A 54 10.30 -2.73 5.41
N LYS A 55 10.32 -3.03 4.13
CA LYS A 55 11.20 -2.37 3.15
C LYS A 55 10.83 -0.96 2.73
N SER A 56 9.67 -0.41 3.04
CA SER A 56 9.43 1.01 2.79
C SER A 56 8.33 1.59 3.68
N ASP A 57 8.60 2.74 4.30
CA ASP A 57 7.57 3.59 4.93
C ASP A 57 6.45 3.99 3.96
N ILE A 58 6.70 3.81 2.68
CA ILE A 58 5.80 4.09 1.58
C ILE A 58 4.69 3.03 1.48
N GLN A 59 5.03 1.74 1.64
CA GLN A 59 4.05 0.64 1.58
C GLN A 59 3.17 0.58 2.83
N ARG A 60 3.70 0.96 3.99
CA ARG A 60 2.97 0.97 5.28
C ARG A 60 1.77 1.92 5.34
N LYS A 61 1.64 2.85 4.40
CA LYS A 61 0.56 3.85 4.36
C LYS A 61 -0.57 3.49 3.39
N ARG A 62 -0.49 2.36 2.68
CA ARG A 62 -1.56 1.92 1.79
C ARG A 62 -2.67 1.23 2.55
N SER A 63 -3.89 1.50 2.14
CA SER A 63 -5.08 0.80 2.58
C SER A 63 -5.42 -0.28 1.56
N VAL A 64 -5.71 -1.50 2.03
CA VAL A 64 -6.15 -2.61 1.19
C VAL A 64 -7.51 -3.09 1.70
N PRO A 65 -8.58 -3.00 0.90
CA PRO A 65 -9.85 -3.61 1.25
C PRO A 65 -9.69 -5.13 1.32
N VAL A 66 -10.17 -5.72 2.41
CA VAL A 66 -10.24 -7.17 2.59
C VAL A 66 -11.71 -7.56 2.72
N LEU A 67 -12.21 -8.33 1.76
CA LEU A 67 -13.61 -8.73 1.70
C LEU A 67 -13.77 -10.17 2.20
N MET A 68 -14.71 -10.41 3.09
CA MET A 68 -14.98 -11.70 3.70
C MET A 68 -16.29 -12.29 3.15
N TYR A 69 -16.18 -13.35 2.39
CA TYR A 69 -17.28 -14.19 1.90
C TYR A 69 -17.27 -15.54 2.62
N HIS A 70 -18.35 -16.28 2.46
CA HIS A 70 -18.45 -17.68 2.86
C HIS A 70 -19.00 -18.51 1.69
N LEU A 71 -20.30 -18.42 1.41
CA LEU A 71 -20.98 -19.19 0.38
C LEU A 71 -21.43 -18.31 -0.80
N ILE A 72 -21.23 -18.80 -2.01
CA ILE A 72 -21.70 -18.15 -3.25
C ILE A 72 -22.74 -19.08 -3.90
N SER A 73 -23.96 -19.07 -3.34
CA SER A 73 -25.04 -19.95 -3.76
C SER A 73 -26.41 -19.32 -3.56
N ASP A 74 -27.35 -19.71 -4.37
CA ASP A 74 -28.78 -19.44 -4.17
C ASP A 74 -29.50 -20.58 -3.44
N ASP A 75 -28.87 -21.75 -3.32
CA ASP A 75 -29.34 -22.88 -2.49
C ASP A 75 -28.90 -22.63 -1.02
N ILE A 76 -29.88 -22.27 -0.19
CA ILE A 76 -29.66 -21.83 1.20
C ILE A 76 -30.03 -22.97 2.16
N TRP A 77 -29.01 -23.52 2.80
CA TRP A 77 -29.17 -24.63 3.76
C TRP A 77 -28.72 -24.27 5.20
N GLY A 78 -28.24 -23.06 5.44
CA GLY A 78 -27.77 -22.54 6.74
C GLY A 78 -28.22 -21.13 7.01
N SER A 79 -27.38 -20.35 7.69
CA SER A 79 -27.65 -18.93 7.96
C SER A 79 -27.65 -18.15 6.65
N ARG A 80 -28.79 -17.56 6.28
CA ARG A 80 -29.01 -16.84 5.02
C ARG A 80 -27.99 -15.73 4.78
N GLU A 81 -27.55 -15.04 5.81
CA GLU A 81 -26.61 -13.91 5.71
C GLU A 81 -25.17 -14.33 5.36
N MET A 82 -24.85 -15.62 5.44
CA MET A 82 -23.58 -16.17 4.98
C MET A 82 -23.51 -16.39 3.46
N PHE A 83 -24.65 -16.31 2.77
CA PHE A 83 -24.74 -16.56 1.34
C PHE A 83 -24.74 -15.28 0.55
N THR A 84 -23.89 -15.18 -0.47
CA THR A 84 -24.00 -14.19 -1.54
C THR A 84 -24.52 -14.89 -2.78
N SER A 85 -25.45 -14.26 -3.52
CA SER A 85 -25.93 -14.82 -4.78
C SER A 85 -24.82 -14.86 -5.82
N PRO A 86 -24.72 -15.95 -6.64
CA PRO A 86 -23.76 -16.01 -7.75
C PRO A 86 -23.88 -14.84 -8.72
N SER A 87 -25.09 -14.34 -8.96
CA SER A 87 -25.32 -13.19 -9.83
C SER A 87 -24.79 -11.89 -9.22
N VAL A 88 -24.94 -11.69 -7.91
CA VAL A 88 -24.37 -10.53 -7.19
C VAL A 88 -22.85 -10.62 -7.15
N PHE A 89 -22.29 -11.78 -6.84
CA PHE A 89 -20.84 -11.97 -6.84
C PHE A 89 -20.24 -11.69 -8.22
N ARG A 90 -20.88 -12.15 -9.31
CA ARG A 90 -20.47 -11.82 -10.68
C ARG A 90 -20.48 -10.30 -10.95
N GLN A 91 -21.52 -9.60 -10.50
CA GLN A 91 -21.58 -8.13 -10.62
C GLN A 91 -20.42 -7.45 -9.86
N GLN A 92 -20.08 -7.96 -8.68
CA GLN A 92 -18.95 -7.45 -7.88
C GLN A 92 -17.61 -7.68 -8.59
N LEU A 93 -17.38 -8.86 -9.17
CA LEU A 93 -16.17 -9.12 -9.96
C LEU A 93 -16.10 -8.23 -11.22
N GLN A 94 -17.25 -8.05 -11.90
CA GLN A 94 -17.31 -7.16 -13.06
C GLN A 94 -16.98 -5.71 -12.66
N TYR A 95 -17.54 -5.23 -11.56
CA TYR A 95 -17.22 -3.90 -11.03
C TYR A 95 -15.71 -3.75 -10.74
N LEU A 96 -15.10 -4.72 -10.07
CA LEU A 96 -13.66 -4.68 -9.79
C LEU A 96 -12.84 -4.59 -11.08
N LYS A 97 -13.20 -5.40 -12.10
CA LYS A 97 -12.53 -5.41 -13.40
C LYS A 97 -12.67 -4.06 -14.14
N ASP A 98 -13.88 -3.52 -14.21
CA ASP A 98 -14.19 -2.29 -14.95
C ASP A 98 -13.53 -1.05 -14.33
N HIS A 99 -13.30 -1.09 -13.00
CA HIS A 99 -12.66 0.00 -12.26
C HIS A 99 -11.16 -0.21 -12.01
N GLY A 100 -10.54 -1.21 -12.65
CA GLY A 100 -9.10 -1.45 -12.62
C GLY A 100 -8.57 -1.95 -11.28
N TYR A 101 -9.42 -2.58 -10.46
CA TYR A 101 -8.96 -3.26 -9.25
C TYR A 101 -8.21 -4.54 -9.61
N GLN A 102 -7.21 -4.86 -8.80
CA GLN A 102 -6.43 -6.09 -8.93
C GLN A 102 -6.61 -6.91 -7.67
N THR A 103 -7.15 -8.11 -7.84
CA THR A 103 -7.25 -9.04 -6.72
C THR A 103 -5.90 -9.65 -6.44
N ILE A 104 -5.52 -9.62 -5.16
CA ILE A 104 -4.26 -10.13 -4.67
C ILE A 104 -4.49 -11.17 -3.57
N THR A 105 -3.44 -11.91 -3.22
CA THR A 105 -3.40 -12.81 -2.08
C THR A 105 -2.43 -12.27 -1.01
N PHE A 106 -2.35 -12.92 0.16
CA PHE A 106 -1.44 -12.48 1.21
C PHE A 106 0.04 -12.59 0.80
N GLU A 107 0.36 -13.50 -0.10
CA GLU A 107 1.70 -13.66 -0.69
C GLU A 107 2.11 -12.49 -1.59
N ASP A 108 1.15 -11.80 -2.19
CA ASP A 108 1.39 -10.65 -3.05
C ASP A 108 1.70 -9.35 -2.26
N LEU A 109 1.50 -9.33 -0.93
CA LEU A 109 1.70 -8.14 -0.10
C LEU A 109 3.15 -7.64 -0.07
N ASP A 110 4.13 -8.52 -0.28
CA ASP A 110 5.54 -8.17 -0.41
C ASP A 110 5.85 -7.31 -1.64
N HIS A 111 4.95 -7.35 -2.63
CA HIS A 111 5.09 -6.67 -3.91
C HIS A 111 3.91 -5.74 -4.21
N LEU A 112 3.36 -5.13 -3.17
CA LEU A 112 2.16 -4.29 -3.26
C LEU A 112 2.33 -3.09 -4.22
N GLU A 113 3.56 -2.67 -4.48
CA GLU A 113 3.89 -1.65 -5.48
C GLU A 113 3.46 -2.02 -6.91
N ARG A 114 3.30 -3.31 -7.19
CA ARG A 114 2.87 -3.82 -8.52
C ARG A 114 1.37 -3.70 -8.74
N TYR A 115 0.61 -3.42 -7.68
CA TYR A 115 -0.85 -3.42 -7.68
C TYR A 115 -1.40 -2.01 -7.38
N PRO A 116 -1.77 -1.20 -8.39
CA PRO A 116 -2.30 0.14 -8.20
C PRO A 116 -3.56 0.22 -7.34
N LYS A 117 -4.51 -0.71 -7.54
CA LYS A 117 -5.77 -0.80 -6.77
C LYS A 117 -5.95 -2.22 -6.21
N PRO A 118 -5.15 -2.63 -5.19
CA PRO A 118 -5.23 -3.99 -4.66
C PRO A 118 -6.51 -4.20 -3.84
N VAL A 119 -7.08 -5.42 -3.93
CA VAL A 119 -8.16 -5.90 -3.08
C VAL A 119 -7.95 -7.38 -2.75
N LEU A 120 -8.21 -7.77 -1.50
CA LEU A 120 -8.18 -9.17 -1.05
C LEU A 120 -9.62 -9.72 -1.05
N LEU A 121 -9.86 -10.76 -1.84
CA LEU A 121 -11.08 -11.56 -1.75
C LEU A 121 -10.79 -12.76 -0.87
N THR A 122 -11.50 -12.89 0.25
CA THR A 122 -11.31 -14.01 1.19
C THR A 122 -12.60 -14.80 1.36
N PHE A 123 -12.47 -16.12 1.45
CA PHE A 123 -13.59 -17.06 1.61
C PHE A 123 -13.28 -17.98 2.78
N ASP A 124 -14.19 -18.06 3.75
CA ASP A 124 -13.99 -18.83 4.97
C ASP A 124 -14.67 -20.22 4.85
N ASP A 125 -14.31 -21.14 5.74
CA ASP A 125 -14.86 -22.48 6.01
C ASP A 125 -14.58 -23.57 4.98
N GLY A 126 -14.21 -23.23 3.74
CA GLY A 126 -13.90 -24.25 2.73
C GLY A 126 -15.13 -24.96 2.13
N TYR A 127 -16.20 -24.23 1.86
CA TYR A 127 -17.44 -24.74 1.28
C TYR A 127 -17.29 -25.20 -0.18
N ALA A 128 -18.07 -26.19 -0.59
CA ALA A 128 -17.99 -26.82 -1.92
C ALA A 128 -18.29 -25.86 -3.08
N ASP A 129 -19.16 -24.86 -2.86
CA ASP A 129 -19.48 -23.84 -3.86
C ASP A 129 -18.29 -22.91 -4.15
N ASN A 130 -17.34 -22.81 -3.25
CA ASN A 130 -16.10 -22.09 -3.52
C ASN A 130 -15.28 -22.75 -4.66
N TYR A 131 -15.36 -24.09 -4.80
CA TYR A 131 -14.78 -24.79 -5.93
C TYR A 131 -15.71 -24.78 -7.16
N THR A 132 -17.00 -25.08 -6.98
CA THR A 132 -17.91 -25.28 -8.12
C THR A 132 -18.43 -23.98 -8.74
N THR A 133 -18.47 -22.87 -7.97
CA THR A 133 -19.03 -21.57 -8.40
C THR A 133 -17.95 -20.48 -8.41
N VAL A 134 -17.20 -20.29 -7.30
CA VAL A 134 -16.25 -19.17 -7.18
C VAL A 134 -15.05 -19.37 -8.09
N TYR A 135 -14.40 -20.53 -8.04
CA TYR A 135 -13.17 -20.79 -8.80
C TYR A 135 -13.34 -20.63 -10.32
N PRO A 136 -14.39 -21.15 -10.97
CA PRO A 136 -14.64 -20.86 -12.39
C PRO A 136 -14.82 -19.39 -12.68
N MET A 137 -15.52 -18.63 -11.83
CA MET A 137 -15.68 -17.19 -12.00
C MET A 137 -14.35 -16.45 -11.86
N LEU A 138 -13.52 -16.78 -10.87
CA LEU A 138 -12.20 -16.20 -10.72
C LEU A 138 -11.33 -16.40 -11.97
N LYS A 139 -11.36 -17.59 -12.57
CA LYS A 139 -10.66 -17.87 -13.83
C LYS A 139 -11.19 -17.01 -14.99
N GLU A 140 -12.50 -16.91 -15.12
CA GLU A 140 -13.16 -16.12 -16.17
C GLU A 140 -12.78 -14.64 -16.09
N PHE A 141 -12.70 -14.09 -14.89
CA PHE A 141 -12.35 -12.68 -14.67
C PHE A 141 -10.83 -12.41 -14.59
N GLY A 142 -9.99 -13.46 -14.56
CA GLY A 142 -8.54 -13.34 -14.37
C GLY A 142 -8.17 -12.85 -12.98
N MET A 143 -8.92 -13.25 -11.96
CA MET A 143 -8.80 -12.79 -10.58
C MET A 143 -8.28 -13.88 -9.66
N LYS A 144 -7.71 -13.48 -8.51
CA LYS A 144 -7.22 -14.35 -7.44
C LYS A 144 -8.09 -14.22 -6.19
N ALA A 145 -8.04 -15.22 -5.30
CA ALA A 145 -8.65 -15.18 -3.98
C ALA A 145 -7.84 -15.98 -2.95
N THR A 146 -8.15 -15.76 -1.67
CA THR A 146 -7.64 -16.55 -0.54
C THR A 146 -8.78 -17.34 0.06
N PHE A 147 -8.60 -18.66 0.22
CA PHE A 147 -9.56 -19.54 0.90
C PHE A 147 -8.99 -19.97 2.24
N PHE A 148 -9.70 -19.62 3.32
CA PHE A 148 -9.40 -20.04 4.68
C PHE A 148 -10.14 -21.36 4.99
N VAL A 149 -9.38 -22.44 5.07
CA VAL A 149 -9.91 -23.80 5.08
C VAL A 149 -9.82 -24.39 6.47
N VAL A 150 -10.85 -25.13 6.86
CA VAL A 150 -10.91 -25.96 8.07
C VAL A 150 -10.59 -27.42 7.69
N PRO A 151 -9.38 -27.96 7.93
CA PRO A 151 -8.98 -29.29 7.46
C PRO A 151 -9.94 -30.41 7.87
N ASN A 152 -10.49 -30.38 9.09
CA ASN A 152 -11.38 -31.41 9.60
C ASN A 152 -12.79 -31.38 8.98
N ASN A 153 -13.13 -30.31 8.22
CA ASN A 153 -14.39 -30.25 7.50
C ASN A 153 -14.29 -30.76 6.07
N LEU A 154 -13.10 -30.95 5.54
CA LEU A 154 -12.91 -31.46 4.18
C LEU A 154 -13.55 -32.85 4.04
N ASP A 155 -13.99 -33.16 2.83
CA ASP A 155 -14.70 -34.39 2.44
C ASP A 155 -16.07 -34.59 3.12
N ARG A 156 -16.58 -33.59 3.85
CA ARG A 156 -17.93 -33.61 4.44
C ARG A 156 -18.94 -33.02 3.47
N GLN A 157 -20.19 -33.28 3.75
CA GLN A 157 -21.33 -32.67 3.01
C GLN A 157 -21.18 -31.13 3.04
N HIS A 158 -21.37 -30.49 1.89
CA HIS A 158 -21.25 -29.05 1.65
C HIS A 158 -19.81 -28.46 1.71
N ASN A 159 -18.79 -29.28 1.94
CA ASN A 159 -17.40 -28.84 1.94
C ASN A 159 -16.62 -29.37 0.72
N MET A 160 -15.53 -28.71 0.39
CA MET A 160 -14.60 -29.16 -0.65
C MET A 160 -13.93 -30.48 -0.25
N THR A 161 -13.55 -31.27 -1.27
CA THR A 161 -12.70 -32.44 -1.05
C THR A 161 -11.23 -32.05 -0.96
N ARG A 162 -10.39 -32.96 -0.44
CA ARG A 162 -8.93 -32.77 -0.38
C ARG A 162 -8.33 -32.62 -1.77
N GLU A 163 -8.83 -33.38 -2.76
CA GLU A 163 -8.39 -33.28 -4.15
C GLU A 163 -8.69 -31.90 -4.73
N GLN A 164 -9.89 -31.33 -4.45
CA GLN A 164 -10.27 -29.99 -4.88
C GLN A 164 -9.37 -28.92 -4.25
N ILE A 165 -9.03 -29.02 -2.97
CA ILE A 165 -8.10 -28.10 -2.29
C ILE A 165 -6.70 -28.15 -2.94
N LYS A 166 -6.22 -29.37 -3.28
CA LYS A 166 -4.93 -29.51 -3.97
C LYS A 166 -4.96 -28.87 -5.35
N GLU A 167 -5.99 -29.12 -6.15
CA GLU A 167 -6.16 -28.50 -7.47
C GLU A 167 -6.19 -26.96 -7.38
N LEU A 168 -6.96 -26.41 -6.45
CA LEU A 168 -7.03 -24.97 -6.22
C LEU A 168 -5.66 -24.38 -5.88
N SER A 169 -4.91 -25.02 -5.00
CA SER A 169 -3.56 -24.59 -4.61
C SER A 169 -2.59 -24.62 -5.80
N ASP A 170 -2.68 -25.63 -6.65
CA ASP A 170 -1.79 -25.81 -7.81
C ASP A 170 -2.13 -24.84 -8.95
N SER A 171 -3.37 -24.35 -9.01
CA SER A 171 -3.88 -23.47 -10.07
C SER A 171 -3.19 -22.10 -10.13
N GLY A 172 -2.62 -21.61 -9.03
CA GLY A 172 -2.10 -20.26 -8.89
C GLY A 172 -3.19 -19.16 -8.82
N VAL A 173 -4.46 -19.54 -8.86
CA VAL A 173 -5.62 -18.64 -8.75
C VAL A 173 -6.06 -18.48 -7.29
N VAL A 174 -5.94 -19.54 -6.49
CA VAL A 174 -6.38 -19.57 -5.09
C VAL A 174 -5.21 -19.83 -4.16
N SER A 175 -5.07 -18.98 -3.15
CA SER A 175 -4.19 -19.19 -2.01
C SER A 175 -4.95 -19.92 -0.91
N ILE A 176 -4.46 -21.08 -0.45
CA ILE A 176 -5.06 -21.87 0.63
C ILE A 176 -4.43 -21.49 1.95
N GLN A 177 -5.24 -21.02 2.89
CA GLN A 177 -4.83 -20.53 4.20
C GLN A 177 -5.64 -21.20 5.33
N SER A 178 -5.26 -20.97 6.59
CA SER A 178 -5.80 -21.71 7.74
C SER A 178 -7.00 -21.02 8.39
N HIS A 179 -8.04 -21.80 8.72
CA HIS A 179 -9.17 -21.40 9.56
C HIS A 179 -9.31 -22.31 10.79
N SER A 180 -8.19 -22.59 11.48
CA SER A 180 -8.01 -23.60 12.51
C SER A 180 -8.25 -25.05 12.04
N LEU A 181 -8.00 -26.00 12.91
CA LEU A 181 -8.18 -27.43 12.58
C LEU A 181 -9.66 -27.83 12.55
N THR A 182 -10.43 -27.34 13.53
CA THR A 182 -11.82 -27.79 13.77
C THR A 182 -12.87 -26.68 13.74
N HIS A 183 -12.47 -25.44 13.42
CA HIS A 183 -13.30 -24.23 13.53
C HIS A 183 -13.68 -23.90 14.98
N ALA A 184 -12.83 -24.25 15.95
CA ALA A 184 -13.11 -23.97 17.36
C ALA A 184 -12.88 -22.48 17.68
N ASN A 185 -13.80 -21.88 18.47
CA ASN A 185 -13.62 -20.51 18.96
C ASN A 185 -12.43 -20.45 19.93
N MET A 186 -11.38 -19.72 19.53
CA MET A 186 -10.10 -19.65 20.26
C MET A 186 -10.24 -19.13 21.69
N THR A 187 -11.25 -18.30 21.98
CA THR A 187 -11.47 -17.73 23.32
C THR A 187 -11.97 -18.77 24.32
N LYS A 188 -12.49 -19.90 23.84
CA LYS A 188 -13.03 -20.98 24.67
C LYS A 188 -12.01 -22.10 24.91
N LEU A 189 -10.82 -22.00 24.35
CA LEU A 189 -9.77 -23.02 24.42
C LEU A 189 -8.65 -22.65 25.37
N SER A 190 -8.06 -23.64 26.04
CA SER A 190 -6.79 -23.48 26.74
C SER A 190 -5.65 -23.14 25.79
N ALA A 191 -4.54 -22.61 26.32
CA ALA A 191 -3.37 -22.28 25.49
C ALA A 191 -2.84 -23.49 24.70
N SER A 192 -2.81 -24.67 25.31
CA SER A 192 -2.36 -25.91 24.63
C SER A 192 -3.33 -26.38 23.54
N GLN A 193 -4.62 -26.16 23.71
CA GLN A 193 -5.61 -26.48 22.68
C GLN A 193 -5.52 -25.48 21.52
N GLN A 194 -5.35 -24.18 21.78
CA GLN A 194 -5.12 -23.20 20.74
C GLN A 194 -3.85 -23.48 19.93
N ASP A 195 -2.76 -23.85 20.59
CA ASP A 195 -1.50 -24.25 19.96
C ASP A 195 -1.72 -25.46 19.04
N TYR A 196 -2.42 -26.50 19.51
CA TYR A 196 -2.77 -27.66 18.73
C TYR A 196 -3.61 -27.33 17.48
N GLU A 197 -4.67 -26.53 17.64
CA GLU A 197 -5.54 -26.10 16.54
C GLU A 197 -4.74 -25.40 15.42
N MET A 198 -3.84 -24.50 15.79
CA MET A 198 -3.04 -23.73 14.83
C MET A 198 -1.94 -24.59 14.17
N LYS A 199 -1.15 -25.29 14.98
CA LYS A 199 -0.04 -26.13 14.51
C LYS A 199 -0.53 -27.25 13.60
N GLU A 200 -1.56 -27.95 14.02
CA GLU A 200 -2.06 -29.10 13.29
C GLU A 200 -2.78 -28.72 12.01
N SER A 201 -3.56 -27.62 12.02
CA SER A 201 -4.15 -27.07 10.79
C SER A 201 -3.07 -26.68 9.77
N GLN A 202 -2.03 -25.97 10.20
CA GLN A 202 -0.93 -25.59 9.31
C GLN A 202 -0.23 -26.83 8.73
N ARG A 203 0.05 -27.85 9.58
CA ARG A 203 0.69 -29.09 9.15
C ARG A 203 -0.13 -29.83 8.09
N GLN A 204 -1.43 -30.03 8.35
CA GLN A 204 -2.32 -30.77 7.41
C GLN A 204 -2.47 -30.04 6.08
N LEU A 205 -2.67 -28.73 6.09
CA LEU A 205 -2.78 -27.95 4.85
C LEU A 205 -1.48 -27.94 4.07
N ARG A 206 -0.32 -27.84 4.74
CA ARG A 206 0.99 -27.95 4.09
C ARG A 206 1.21 -29.33 3.46
N GLU A 207 0.86 -30.40 4.15
CA GLU A 207 0.98 -31.77 3.60
C GLU A 207 0.09 -31.95 2.38
N LEU A 208 -1.12 -31.40 2.41
CA LEU A 208 -2.08 -31.49 1.32
C LEU A 208 -1.67 -30.68 0.09
N THR A 209 -1.19 -29.45 0.28
CA THR A 209 -0.94 -28.49 -0.80
C THR A 209 0.54 -28.37 -1.22
N GLY A 210 1.46 -28.85 -0.38
CA GLY A 210 2.89 -28.62 -0.54
C GLY A 210 3.34 -27.20 -0.17
N LYS A 211 2.43 -26.32 0.28
CA LYS A 211 2.67 -24.92 0.64
C LYS A 211 2.28 -24.68 2.09
N SER A 212 3.11 -23.97 2.85
CA SER A 212 2.77 -23.60 4.22
C SER A 212 1.79 -22.43 4.24
N PRO A 213 0.64 -22.54 4.92
CA PRO A 213 -0.23 -21.39 5.17
C PRO A 213 0.52 -20.29 5.95
N ILE A 214 0.38 -19.05 5.52
CA ILE A 214 1.00 -17.87 6.11
C ILE A 214 -0.01 -16.94 6.78
N ALA A 215 -1.31 -17.22 6.61
CA ALA A 215 -2.40 -16.43 7.16
C ALA A 215 -3.38 -17.33 7.94
N PHE A 216 -3.91 -16.78 9.04
CA PHE A 216 -4.85 -17.45 9.93
C PHE A 216 -6.04 -16.56 10.19
N THR A 217 -7.26 -17.03 9.91
CA THR A 217 -8.46 -16.30 10.32
C THR A 217 -9.04 -16.89 11.60
N TYR A 218 -9.45 -16.03 12.51
CA TYR A 218 -9.98 -16.43 13.82
C TYR A 218 -11.42 -16.92 13.70
N PRO A 219 -11.71 -18.21 14.01
CA PRO A 219 -13.08 -18.72 13.97
C PRO A 219 -14.02 -17.89 14.86
N GLU A 220 -15.20 -17.55 14.34
CA GLU A 220 -16.19 -16.67 14.97
C GLU A 220 -15.64 -15.25 15.33
N GLY A 221 -14.44 -14.90 14.88
CA GLY A 221 -13.75 -13.65 15.19
C GLY A 221 -13.16 -13.60 16.61
N GLY A 222 -13.17 -14.70 17.34
CA GLY A 222 -12.73 -14.75 18.73
C GLY A 222 -11.21 -14.96 18.87
N TYR A 223 -10.52 -14.06 19.59
CA TYR A 223 -9.10 -14.21 19.92
C TYR A 223 -8.75 -13.61 21.30
N THR A 224 -7.65 -14.08 21.87
CA THR A 224 -7.07 -13.60 23.14
C THR A 224 -5.62 -13.17 22.92
N LYS A 225 -4.96 -12.63 23.96
CA LYS A 225 -3.51 -12.36 23.89
C LYS A 225 -2.71 -13.62 23.60
N THR A 226 -3.09 -14.76 24.14
CA THR A 226 -2.49 -16.07 23.85
C THR A 226 -2.67 -16.42 22.38
N THR A 227 -3.87 -16.24 21.83
CA THR A 227 -4.17 -16.48 20.43
C THR A 227 -3.25 -15.65 19.52
N LEU A 228 -3.11 -14.34 19.79
CA LEU A 228 -2.24 -13.45 19.01
C LEU A 228 -0.77 -13.88 19.05
N SER A 229 -0.28 -14.27 20.25
CA SER A 229 1.11 -14.77 20.40
C SER A 229 1.34 -16.07 19.61
N LEU A 230 0.36 -16.98 19.59
CA LEU A 230 0.44 -18.22 18.84
C LEU A 230 0.30 -17.94 17.31
N THR A 231 -0.56 -17.01 16.93
CA THR A 231 -0.65 -16.60 15.51
C THR A 231 0.69 -16.06 15.03
N ALA A 232 1.35 -15.17 15.80
CA ALA A 232 2.68 -14.67 15.48
C ALA A 232 3.76 -15.76 15.43
N ARG A 233 3.56 -16.89 16.11
CA ARG A 233 4.45 -18.04 16.11
C ARG A 233 4.32 -18.89 14.85
N TYR A 234 3.12 -19.08 14.33
CA TYR A 234 2.83 -20.01 13.24
C TYR A 234 2.52 -19.35 11.90
N TYR A 235 2.06 -18.09 11.90
CA TYR A 235 1.59 -17.38 10.72
C TYR A 235 2.14 -15.96 10.67
N HIS A 236 2.18 -15.36 9.48
CA HIS A 236 2.58 -13.96 9.30
C HIS A 236 1.40 -12.99 9.49
N PHE A 237 0.17 -13.49 9.29
CA PHE A 237 -1.03 -12.68 9.32
C PHE A 237 -2.12 -13.34 10.16
N GLY A 238 -2.80 -12.53 11.01
CA GLY A 238 -4.01 -12.89 11.73
C GLY A 238 -5.17 -12.04 11.27
N ILE A 239 -6.31 -12.66 10.93
CA ILE A 239 -7.42 -12.00 10.25
C ILE A 239 -8.68 -12.08 11.09
N CYS A 240 -9.32 -10.92 11.32
CA CYS A 240 -10.55 -10.79 12.09
C CYS A 240 -11.81 -11.07 11.24
N ALA A 241 -12.92 -11.40 11.91
CA ALA A 241 -14.20 -11.66 11.26
C ALA A 241 -15.05 -10.38 11.06
N GLY A 242 -14.44 -9.22 11.02
CA GLY A 242 -15.13 -7.96 10.79
C GLY A 242 -14.21 -6.77 11.05
N GLY A 243 -14.75 -5.59 10.92
CA GLY A 243 -14.01 -4.34 11.11
C GLY A 243 -14.19 -3.38 9.94
N ASP A 244 -13.23 -2.51 9.76
CA ASP A 244 -13.19 -1.50 8.72
C ASP A 244 -12.02 -1.80 7.76
N ARG A 245 -11.55 -0.81 7.08
CA ARG A 245 -10.45 -0.87 6.12
C ARG A 245 -9.11 -1.13 6.81
N TRP A 246 -8.38 -2.13 6.32
CA TRP A 246 -7.02 -2.39 6.78
C TRP A 246 -6.03 -1.38 6.18
N LYS A 247 -5.19 -0.82 7.05
CA LYS A 247 -4.00 -0.04 6.67
C LYS A 247 -2.78 -0.90 6.94
N ILE A 248 -1.86 -1.01 5.99
CA ILE A 248 -0.65 -1.85 6.15
C ILE A 248 0.30 -1.36 7.26
N SER A 249 0.08 -0.15 7.80
CA SER A 249 0.74 0.32 9.02
C SER A 249 0.17 -0.26 10.31
N ASP A 250 -1.01 -0.89 10.25
CA ASP A 250 -1.70 -1.44 11.40
C ASP A 250 -1.12 -2.83 11.77
N ASP A 251 -1.60 -3.39 12.86
CA ASP A 251 -1.20 -4.71 13.31
C ASP A 251 -1.53 -5.79 12.27
N PHE A 252 -0.57 -6.63 11.94
CA PHE A 252 -0.71 -7.76 11.00
C PHE A 252 -1.46 -8.95 11.59
N TYR A 253 -1.68 -8.97 12.90
CA TYR A 253 -2.36 -10.05 13.59
C TYR A 253 -3.82 -9.74 13.94
N THR A 254 -4.32 -8.56 13.55
CA THR A 254 -5.72 -8.16 13.72
C THR A 254 -6.28 -7.48 12.47
N ILE A 255 -5.99 -8.05 11.30
CA ILE A 255 -6.41 -7.50 10.00
C ILE A 255 -7.93 -7.51 9.91
N PRO A 256 -8.58 -6.35 9.80
CA PRO A 256 -10.03 -6.25 9.70
C PRO A 256 -10.52 -6.62 8.29
N ARG A 257 -11.78 -7.04 8.18
CA ARG A 257 -12.43 -7.38 6.91
C ARG A 257 -13.84 -6.79 6.82
N TYR A 258 -14.24 -6.41 5.63
CA TYR A 258 -15.64 -6.11 5.32
C TYR A 258 -16.41 -7.41 5.08
N ARG A 259 -17.43 -7.63 5.91
CA ARG A 259 -18.28 -8.81 5.80
C ARG A 259 -19.26 -8.65 4.65
N MET A 260 -19.27 -9.60 3.73
CA MET A 260 -20.20 -9.67 2.62
C MET A 260 -21.39 -10.53 3.03
N HIS A 261 -22.55 -9.91 3.16
CA HIS A 261 -23.80 -10.55 3.51
C HIS A 261 -24.69 -10.71 2.28
N ARG A 262 -25.71 -11.56 2.37
CA ARG A 262 -26.72 -11.64 1.30
C ARG A 262 -27.45 -10.31 1.07
N SER A 263 -27.58 -9.53 2.12
CA SER A 263 -28.18 -8.19 2.10
C SER A 263 -27.22 -7.09 1.65
N THR A 264 -25.95 -7.38 1.42
CA THR A 264 -24.97 -6.36 0.99
C THR A 264 -25.31 -5.87 -0.41
N THR A 265 -25.65 -4.59 -0.51
CA THR A 265 -25.94 -3.93 -1.79
C THR A 265 -24.67 -3.62 -2.58
N MET A 266 -24.81 -3.43 -3.91
CA MET A 266 -23.67 -2.98 -4.73
C MET A 266 -23.11 -1.64 -4.24
N ALA A 267 -23.93 -0.68 -3.83
CA ALA A 267 -23.47 0.58 -3.29
C ALA A 267 -22.63 0.44 -2.01
N GLN A 268 -22.96 -0.54 -1.14
CA GLN A 268 -22.13 -0.86 0.01
C GLN A 268 -20.81 -1.51 -0.41
N PHE A 269 -20.86 -2.46 -1.35
CA PHE A 269 -19.67 -3.10 -1.91
C PHE A 269 -18.71 -2.07 -2.53
N GLU A 270 -19.23 -1.16 -3.38
CA GLU A 270 -18.47 -0.07 -3.99
C GLU A 270 -17.80 0.80 -2.93
N ASN A 271 -18.52 1.13 -1.86
CA ASN A 271 -17.97 1.90 -0.73
C ASN A 271 -16.87 1.12 0.04
N TYR A 272 -16.99 -0.21 0.16
CA TYR A 272 -15.96 -1.03 0.83
C TYR A 272 -14.66 -1.10 0.03
N VAL A 273 -14.74 -1.19 -1.30
CA VAL A 273 -13.56 -1.26 -2.15
C VAL A 273 -13.02 0.11 -2.56
N ASP A 274 -13.78 1.20 -2.36
CA ASP A 274 -13.38 2.54 -2.75
C ASP A 274 -12.02 2.94 -2.16
N GLN A 275 -11.01 3.05 -3.02
CA GLN A 275 -9.64 3.47 -2.69
C GLN A 275 -9.37 4.90 -3.18
N SER A 276 -10.41 5.69 -3.43
CA SER A 276 -10.24 7.10 -3.77
C SER A 276 -9.45 7.85 -2.69
N VAL A 277 -8.70 8.84 -3.10
CA VAL A 277 -7.90 9.64 -2.16
C VAL A 277 -8.75 10.39 -1.14
N SER A 278 -10.01 10.69 -1.47
CA SER A 278 -10.97 11.30 -0.54
C SER A 278 -11.43 10.36 0.58
N ARG A 279 -11.27 9.06 0.40
CA ARG A 279 -11.49 8.04 1.45
C ARG A 279 -10.24 7.75 2.26
N ILE A 280 -9.07 7.86 1.62
CA ILE A 280 -7.77 7.60 2.23
C ILE A 280 -7.31 8.81 3.05
N PHE A 281 -7.52 10.02 2.53
CA PHE A 281 -7.07 11.26 3.14
C PHE A 281 -8.25 12.09 3.63
N THR A 282 -8.31 12.32 4.93
CA THR A 282 -9.39 13.07 5.58
C THR A 282 -9.43 14.54 5.17
N ASP A 283 -8.31 15.06 4.66
CA ASP A 283 -8.14 16.45 4.23
C ASP A 283 -8.23 16.64 2.69
N VAL A 284 -8.64 15.61 1.95
CA VAL A 284 -8.89 15.68 0.49
C VAL A 284 -10.36 15.42 0.22
N SER A 285 -11.13 16.48 -0.01
CA SER A 285 -12.55 16.38 -0.36
C SER A 285 -12.74 15.87 -1.80
N ALA A 286 -13.73 15.00 -2.03
CA ALA A 286 -14.07 14.48 -3.36
C ALA A 286 -14.41 15.59 -4.37
N SER A 287 -14.95 16.70 -3.91
CA SER A 287 -15.32 17.86 -4.75
C SER A 287 -14.17 18.84 -5.01
N LYS A 288 -12.98 18.62 -4.44
CA LYS A 288 -11.85 19.54 -4.63
C LYS A 288 -11.29 19.41 -6.04
N TRP A 289 -10.97 20.54 -6.67
CA TRP A 289 -10.44 20.62 -8.05
C TRP A 289 -9.17 19.75 -8.26
N SER A 290 -8.36 19.60 -7.21
CA SER A 290 -7.09 18.87 -7.25
C SER A 290 -7.25 17.36 -7.02
N THR A 291 -8.39 16.89 -6.55
CA THR A 291 -8.62 15.48 -6.18
C THR A 291 -8.33 14.50 -7.31
N PRO A 292 -8.79 14.70 -8.58
CA PRO A 292 -8.47 13.77 -9.66
C PRO A 292 -6.95 13.64 -9.93
N TYR A 293 -6.21 14.74 -9.78
CA TYR A 293 -4.76 14.74 -9.97
C TYR A 293 -4.01 14.11 -8.79
N ILE A 294 -4.48 14.35 -7.54
CA ILE A 294 -3.96 13.68 -6.36
C ILE A 294 -4.15 12.17 -6.48
N GLU A 295 -5.31 11.74 -6.99
CA GLU A 295 -5.62 10.33 -7.22
C GLU A 295 -4.68 9.69 -8.23
N GLN A 296 -4.41 10.36 -9.35
CA GLN A 296 -3.49 9.88 -10.37
C GLN A 296 -2.07 9.70 -9.81
N VAL A 297 -1.50 10.73 -9.16
CA VAL A 297 -0.14 10.65 -8.62
C VAL A 297 -0.03 9.71 -7.42
N TYR A 298 -1.11 9.52 -6.65
CA TYR A 298 -1.16 8.56 -5.56
C TYR A 298 -1.22 7.12 -6.10
N SER A 299 -2.10 6.84 -7.06
CA SER A 299 -2.24 5.53 -7.70
C SER A 299 -0.96 5.13 -8.45
N ALA A 300 -0.31 6.08 -9.12
CA ALA A 300 0.97 5.87 -9.78
C ALA A 300 2.17 5.77 -8.82
N ASN A 301 1.94 5.89 -7.50
CA ASN A 301 2.98 5.87 -6.48
C ASN A 301 4.02 7.01 -6.56
N TYR A 302 3.68 8.11 -7.21
CA TYR A 302 4.56 9.27 -7.33
C TYR A 302 4.52 10.18 -6.11
N MET A 303 3.34 10.37 -5.52
CA MET A 303 3.15 11.13 -4.29
C MET A 303 2.33 10.35 -3.27
N ARG A 304 2.68 10.49 -2.00
CA ARG A 304 2.04 9.84 -0.86
C ARG A 304 1.48 10.87 0.12
N GLY A 305 0.70 10.40 1.10
CA GLY A 305 0.32 11.22 2.25
C GLY A 305 1.54 11.65 3.08
N THR A 306 1.35 12.68 3.89
CA THR A 306 2.32 13.16 4.87
C THR A 306 2.22 12.42 6.20
N SER A 307 1.04 11.84 6.46
CA SER A 307 0.75 10.90 7.56
C SER A 307 -0.13 9.77 7.03
N GLY A 308 -0.60 8.88 7.91
CA GLY A 308 -1.44 7.74 7.53
C GLY A 308 -2.73 8.14 6.81
N ASP A 309 -3.31 9.26 7.17
CA ASP A 309 -4.65 9.71 6.73
C ASP A 309 -4.71 11.17 6.25
N THR A 310 -3.57 11.84 6.05
CA THR A 310 -3.54 13.20 5.52
C THR A 310 -2.60 13.34 4.32
N PHE A 311 -3.01 14.11 3.33
CA PHE A 311 -2.22 14.50 2.17
C PHE A 311 -1.58 15.88 2.32
N GLN A 312 -2.19 16.76 3.09
CA GLN A 312 -1.85 18.18 3.27
C GLN A 312 -1.81 18.94 1.93
N PRO A 313 -2.92 19.01 1.19
CA PRO A 313 -2.93 19.54 -0.18
C PRO A 313 -2.44 20.99 -0.28
N THR A 314 -2.71 21.81 0.73
CA THR A 314 -2.34 23.25 0.75
C THR A 314 -0.96 23.55 1.32
N LYS A 315 -0.27 22.52 1.90
CA LYS A 315 1.11 22.70 2.40
C LYS A 315 2.07 22.96 1.24
N THR A 316 2.97 23.92 1.38
CA THR A 316 4.04 24.15 0.41
C THR A 316 5.06 23.01 0.44
N LEU A 317 5.57 22.62 -0.73
CA LEU A 317 6.69 21.69 -0.83
C LEU A 317 8.03 22.41 -0.66
N THR A 318 8.97 21.68 -0.06
CA THR A 318 10.37 22.08 -0.08
C THR A 318 11.05 21.64 -1.39
N ARG A 319 12.21 22.22 -1.67
CA ARG A 319 13.02 21.83 -2.82
C ARG A 319 13.49 20.38 -2.72
N ALA A 320 13.83 19.91 -1.51
CA ALA A 320 14.21 18.52 -1.27
C ALA A 320 13.02 17.55 -1.54
N GLU A 321 11.83 17.87 -1.05
CA GLU A 321 10.62 17.07 -1.33
C GLU A 321 10.34 16.99 -2.83
N SER A 322 10.57 18.06 -3.59
CA SER A 322 10.33 18.12 -5.04
C SER A 322 11.27 17.21 -5.83
N VAL A 323 12.58 17.23 -5.54
CA VAL A 323 13.53 16.31 -6.20
C VAL A 323 13.32 14.86 -5.77
N GLN A 324 12.85 14.63 -4.52
CA GLN A 324 12.52 13.29 -4.06
C GLN A 324 11.36 12.67 -4.85
N ILE A 325 10.37 13.49 -5.24
CA ILE A 325 9.26 13.05 -6.09
C ILE A 325 9.79 12.70 -7.50
N LEU A 326 10.63 13.54 -8.09
CA LEU A 326 11.23 13.28 -9.41
C LEU A 326 12.14 12.05 -9.39
N TYR A 327 12.87 11.84 -8.30
CA TYR A 327 13.70 10.65 -8.10
C TYR A 327 12.84 9.37 -7.99
N ALA A 328 11.68 9.46 -7.33
CA ALA A 328 10.71 8.37 -7.27
C ALA A 328 10.09 8.08 -8.66
N LEU A 329 9.75 9.10 -9.43
CA LEU A 329 9.31 8.99 -10.84
C LEU A 329 10.34 8.25 -11.70
N ALA A 330 11.63 8.50 -11.48
CA ALA A 330 12.72 7.84 -12.18
C ALA A 330 12.99 6.40 -11.71
N GLY A 331 12.18 5.85 -10.78
CA GLY A 331 12.37 4.50 -10.24
C GLY A 331 13.52 4.40 -9.23
N LYS A 332 13.98 5.53 -8.67
CA LYS A 332 15.09 5.60 -7.68
C LYS A 332 16.35 4.88 -8.14
N PRO A 333 16.93 5.27 -9.27
CA PRO A 333 18.14 4.63 -9.78
C PRO A 333 19.29 4.70 -8.75
N ALA A 334 20.20 3.74 -8.80
CA ALA A 334 21.40 3.76 -7.96
C ALA A 334 22.22 5.04 -8.21
N VAL A 335 22.64 5.69 -7.14
CA VAL A 335 23.41 6.95 -7.19
C VAL A 335 24.79 6.72 -6.59
N PHE A 336 25.83 7.11 -7.30
CA PHE A 336 27.21 7.01 -6.88
C PHE A 336 27.84 8.40 -6.76
N GLY A 337 28.74 8.56 -5.80
CA GLY A 337 29.45 9.82 -5.58
C GLY A 337 28.69 10.80 -4.66
N GLN A 338 29.14 12.04 -4.65
CA GLN A 338 28.62 13.09 -3.79
C GLN A 338 28.08 14.26 -4.60
N THR A 339 27.22 15.05 -3.99
CA THR A 339 26.76 16.33 -4.52
C THR A 339 27.77 17.43 -4.20
N PRO A 340 27.91 18.49 -5.01
CA PRO A 340 28.78 19.64 -4.69
C PRO A 340 28.18 20.57 -3.63
N PHE A 341 26.93 20.33 -3.21
CA PHE A 341 26.19 21.21 -2.33
C PHE A 341 26.56 20.96 -0.87
N HIS A 342 27.18 21.96 -0.22
CA HIS A 342 27.63 21.84 1.18
C HIS A 342 26.48 21.80 2.19
N ASP A 343 25.30 22.27 1.81
CA ASP A 343 24.09 22.31 2.62
C ASP A 343 23.21 21.01 2.48
N VAL A 344 23.74 20.01 1.80
CA VAL A 344 23.15 18.67 1.70
C VAL A 344 23.92 17.72 2.60
N ALA A 345 23.40 17.53 3.83
CA ALA A 345 24.07 16.71 4.82
C ALA A 345 24.19 15.24 4.38
N SER A 346 25.32 14.63 4.70
CA SER A 346 25.53 13.20 4.51
C SER A 346 24.53 12.40 5.36
N GLY A 347 23.88 11.41 4.76
CA GLY A 347 22.84 10.60 5.40
C GLY A 347 21.47 11.28 5.49
N ALA A 348 21.29 12.49 4.96
CA ALA A 348 19.97 13.10 4.86
C ALA A 348 19.07 12.28 3.93
N TRP A 349 17.78 12.16 4.26
CA TRP A 349 16.79 11.37 3.52
C TRP A 349 16.66 11.77 2.03
N TYR A 350 17.02 13.00 1.70
CA TYR A 350 17.00 13.56 0.35
C TYR A 350 18.36 13.53 -0.37
N GLN A 351 19.44 13.11 0.31
CA GLN A 351 20.80 13.20 -0.25
C GLN A 351 20.92 12.50 -1.61
N GLN A 352 20.45 11.28 -1.71
CA GLN A 352 20.51 10.51 -2.97
C GLN A 352 19.71 11.18 -4.08
N ALA A 353 18.51 11.67 -3.77
CA ALA A 353 17.66 12.36 -4.74
C ALA A 353 18.32 13.65 -5.26
N VAL A 354 18.92 14.45 -4.37
CA VAL A 354 19.61 15.68 -4.74
C VAL A 354 20.87 15.38 -5.58
N THR A 355 21.65 14.37 -5.19
CA THR A 355 22.83 13.94 -5.94
C THR A 355 22.45 13.46 -7.36
N TRP A 356 21.41 12.63 -7.46
CA TRP A 356 20.85 12.19 -8.73
C TRP A 356 20.38 13.36 -9.60
N ALA A 357 19.60 14.27 -9.04
CA ALA A 357 19.07 15.42 -9.76
C ALA A 357 20.17 16.37 -10.25
N TYR A 358 21.27 16.48 -9.52
CA TYR A 358 22.46 17.20 -9.97
C TYR A 358 23.17 16.47 -11.12
N GLN A 359 23.45 15.18 -10.98
CA GLN A 359 24.14 14.37 -11.99
C GLN A 359 23.36 14.28 -13.30
N THR A 360 22.05 14.25 -13.23
CA THR A 360 21.14 14.24 -14.40
C THR A 360 20.81 15.64 -14.92
N ARG A 361 21.41 16.70 -14.34
CA ARG A 361 21.20 18.11 -14.72
C ARG A 361 19.77 18.62 -14.53
N ILE A 362 18.97 17.97 -13.71
CA ILE A 362 17.64 18.44 -13.33
C ILE A 362 17.75 19.68 -12.47
N THR A 363 18.76 19.72 -11.59
CA THR A 363 19.08 20.92 -10.78
C THR A 363 20.57 21.27 -10.89
N SER A 364 20.87 22.56 -10.79
CA SER A 364 22.24 23.09 -10.64
C SER A 364 22.44 23.78 -9.28
N GLY A 365 21.49 23.64 -8.35
CA GLY A 365 21.45 24.38 -7.10
C GLY A 365 20.74 25.73 -7.24
N VAL A 366 20.75 26.50 -6.17
CA VAL A 366 20.33 27.91 -6.12
C VAL A 366 21.57 28.81 -6.30
N LEU A 367 22.67 28.39 -5.72
CA LEU A 367 24.01 28.92 -5.92
C LEU A 367 24.94 27.75 -6.31
N PRO A 368 26.16 28.01 -6.81
CA PRO A 368 27.10 26.97 -7.26
C PRO A 368 27.27 25.80 -6.29
N ASN A 369 27.30 26.11 -4.95
CA ASN A 369 27.52 25.10 -3.91
C ASN A 369 26.37 25.01 -2.90
N GLU A 370 25.19 25.55 -3.22
CA GLU A 370 24.01 25.53 -2.37
C GLU A 370 22.79 24.98 -3.10
N PHE A 371 22.13 24.01 -2.50
CA PHE A 371 20.86 23.46 -2.98
C PHE A 371 19.65 24.09 -2.29
N ARG A 372 19.78 24.46 -1.03
CA ARG A 372 18.72 24.94 -0.11
C ARG A 372 17.57 23.93 0.01
N PRO A 373 17.82 22.76 0.60
CA PRO A 373 16.88 21.64 0.62
C PRO A 373 15.55 21.96 1.32
N ASN A 374 15.59 22.80 2.36
CA ASN A 374 14.43 23.11 3.20
C ASN A 374 13.66 24.35 2.72
N ASP A 375 14.16 25.09 1.74
CA ASP A 375 13.44 26.24 1.20
C ASP A 375 12.21 25.78 0.42
N PRO A 376 11.09 26.50 0.51
CA PRO A 376 9.94 26.25 -0.35
C PRO A 376 10.30 26.41 -1.83
N ILE A 377 9.79 25.52 -2.68
CA ILE A 377 10.04 25.61 -4.13
C ILE A 377 9.04 26.57 -4.79
N SER A 378 9.53 27.52 -5.59
CA SER A 378 8.66 28.37 -6.40
C SER A 378 8.09 27.62 -7.61
N ARG A 379 6.99 28.14 -8.19
CA ARG A 379 6.34 27.53 -9.36
C ARG A 379 7.27 27.46 -10.57
N GLU A 380 8.02 28.52 -10.88
CA GLU A 380 8.96 28.51 -11.99
C GLU A 380 10.15 27.56 -11.74
N GLN A 381 10.65 27.45 -10.49
CA GLN A 381 11.71 26.50 -10.13
C GLN A 381 11.24 25.05 -10.33
N LEU A 382 10.05 24.72 -9.88
CA LEU A 382 9.47 23.39 -10.08
C LEU A 382 9.32 23.09 -11.57
N VAL A 383 8.76 24.03 -12.34
CA VAL A 383 8.56 23.85 -13.79
C VAL A 383 9.88 23.65 -14.52
N VAL A 384 10.94 24.32 -14.12
CA VAL A 384 12.28 24.08 -14.70
C VAL A 384 12.77 22.67 -14.38
N MET A 385 12.56 22.17 -13.18
CA MET A 385 12.93 20.78 -12.85
C MET A 385 12.11 19.77 -13.68
N LEU A 386 10.80 19.95 -13.84
CA LEU A 386 9.95 19.11 -14.68
C LEU A 386 10.37 19.13 -16.14
N TYR A 387 10.63 20.32 -16.69
CA TYR A 387 11.11 20.51 -18.05
C TYR A 387 12.43 19.79 -18.32
N ARG A 388 13.39 19.94 -17.41
CA ARG A 388 14.70 19.26 -17.51
C ARG A 388 14.56 17.74 -17.38
N TYR A 389 13.71 17.27 -16.48
CA TYR A 389 13.40 15.85 -16.33
C TYR A 389 12.76 15.27 -17.59
N SER A 390 11.94 16.06 -18.31
CA SER A 390 11.36 15.70 -19.61
C SER A 390 12.34 15.80 -20.80
N GLY A 391 13.64 16.00 -20.57
CA GLY A 391 14.67 16.07 -21.58
C GLY A 391 14.82 17.44 -22.25
N SER A 392 14.25 18.50 -21.69
CA SER A 392 14.34 19.87 -22.20
C SER A 392 13.91 20.02 -23.69
N PRO A 393 12.73 19.54 -24.08
CA PRO A 393 12.30 19.55 -25.47
C PRO A 393 12.22 20.99 -26.04
N ALA A 394 12.47 21.14 -27.33
CA ALA A 394 12.32 22.43 -28.02
C ALA A 394 10.84 22.88 -27.99
N VAL A 395 10.60 24.13 -27.73
CA VAL A 395 9.24 24.68 -27.58
C VAL A 395 9.08 26.03 -28.27
N SER A 396 7.90 26.28 -28.83
CA SER A 396 7.52 27.58 -29.37
C SER A 396 7.17 28.55 -28.24
N ASP A 397 7.26 29.85 -28.56
CA ASP A 397 6.88 30.90 -27.59
C ASP A 397 5.37 30.87 -27.29
N ALA A 398 5.03 30.29 -26.13
CA ALA A 398 3.65 30.20 -25.63
C ALA A 398 3.31 31.31 -24.61
N LEU A 399 4.32 31.91 -23.96
CA LEU A 399 4.15 33.01 -23.01
C LEU A 399 3.51 34.23 -23.66
N HIS A 400 3.87 34.54 -24.91
CA HIS A 400 3.32 35.68 -25.64
C HIS A 400 2.00 35.37 -26.33
N LYS A 401 1.66 34.12 -26.56
CA LYS A 401 0.40 33.71 -27.23
C LYS A 401 -0.82 33.72 -26.31
N LYS A 402 -0.62 33.61 -24.99
CA LYS A 402 -1.69 33.69 -23.98
C LYS A 402 -1.50 34.91 -23.11
N HIS A 403 -2.59 35.62 -22.81
CA HIS A 403 -2.54 36.84 -21.98
C HIS A 403 -2.47 36.49 -20.49
N TYR A 404 -1.27 36.29 -19.97
CA TYR A 404 -1.02 36.22 -18.54
C TYR A 404 -0.60 37.60 -18.03
N ALA A 405 -1.28 38.09 -17.01
CA ALA A 405 -1.08 39.48 -16.54
C ALA A 405 0.32 39.71 -15.90
N ASP A 406 0.96 38.63 -15.47
CA ASP A 406 2.28 38.64 -14.82
C ASP A 406 3.36 37.91 -15.63
N ALA A 407 3.15 37.69 -16.94
CA ALA A 407 4.13 37.00 -17.79
C ALA A 407 5.54 37.62 -17.75
N LYS A 408 5.61 38.95 -17.57
CA LYS A 408 6.88 39.69 -17.46
C LYS A 408 7.67 39.38 -16.18
N GLN A 409 7.03 38.77 -15.17
CA GLN A 409 7.68 38.39 -13.93
C GLN A 409 8.43 37.05 -14.03
N VAL A 410 8.21 36.28 -15.10
CA VAL A 410 8.94 35.04 -15.34
C VAL A 410 10.42 35.35 -15.54
N SER A 411 11.27 34.73 -14.71
CA SER A 411 12.72 34.86 -14.80
C SER A 411 13.25 34.41 -16.17
N ASP A 412 14.26 35.06 -16.71
CA ASP A 412 14.82 34.74 -18.04
C ASP A 412 15.25 33.28 -18.14
N TRP A 413 15.88 32.75 -17.10
CA TRP A 413 16.33 31.35 -17.02
C TRP A 413 15.16 30.35 -17.00
N ALA A 414 13.96 30.76 -16.62
CA ALA A 414 12.77 29.92 -16.55
C ALA A 414 11.87 30.00 -17.82
N LYS A 415 12.07 31.01 -18.69
CA LYS A 415 11.22 31.23 -19.88
C LYS A 415 11.09 29.99 -20.78
N PRO A 416 12.15 29.23 -21.14
CA PRO A 416 11.99 28.02 -21.95
C PRO A 416 11.08 26.98 -21.29
N ALA A 417 11.26 26.74 -19.99
CA ALA A 417 10.47 25.78 -19.22
C ALA A 417 9.00 26.22 -19.06
N MET A 418 8.78 27.51 -18.82
CA MET A 418 7.43 28.06 -18.72
C MET A 418 6.70 28.01 -20.07
N ASN A 419 7.38 28.28 -21.19
CA ASN A 419 6.81 28.09 -22.53
C ASN A 419 6.41 26.62 -22.77
N TRP A 420 7.26 25.67 -22.39
CA TRP A 420 6.95 24.25 -22.47
C TRP A 420 5.74 23.89 -21.62
N ALA A 421 5.70 24.33 -20.37
CA ALA A 421 4.62 23.99 -19.44
C ALA A 421 3.26 24.55 -19.91
N ILE A 422 3.24 25.75 -20.51
CA ILE A 422 2.04 26.36 -21.07
C ILE A 422 1.60 25.65 -22.34
N ALA A 423 2.53 25.34 -23.24
CA ALA A 423 2.26 24.67 -24.51
C ALA A 423 1.66 23.27 -24.29
N ASN A 424 2.13 22.54 -23.27
CA ASN A 424 1.67 21.20 -22.91
C ASN A 424 0.53 21.18 -21.87
N GLY A 425 -0.02 22.32 -21.48
CA GLY A 425 -1.12 22.39 -20.54
C GLY A 425 -0.76 22.01 -19.08
N VAL A 426 0.52 21.85 -18.77
CA VAL A 426 1.02 21.61 -17.39
C VAL A 426 0.67 22.77 -16.49
N ILE A 427 0.82 23.99 -17.02
CA ILE A 427 0.36 25.23 -16.38
C ILE A 427 -0.71 25.89 -17.27
N THR A 428 -1.87 26.18 -16.65
CA THR A 428 -2.98 26.91 -17.30
C THR A 428 -3.21 28.30 -16.71
N GLY A 429 -2.46 28.64 -15.65
CA GLY A 429 -2.60 29.86 -14.88
C GLY A 429 -3.59 29.75 -13.73
N ILE A 430 -3.59 30.74 -12.86
CA ILE A 430 -4.45 30.87 -11.68
C ILE A 430 -5.41 32.04 -11.91
N PRO A 431 -6.73 31.83 -11.89
CA PRO A 431 -7.69 32.92 -11.98
C PRO A 431 -7.53 33.91 -10.82
N SER A 432 -7.52 35.21 -11.12
CA SER A 432 -7.47 36.31 -10.15
C SER A 432 -8.34 37.47 -10.64
N GLY A 433 -9.60 37.49 -10.24
CA GLY A 433 -10.63 38.39 -10.79
C GLY A 433 -10.78 38.16 -12.29
N HIS A 434 -10.62 39.23 -13.10
CA HIS A 434 -10.69 39.16 -14.56
C HIS A 434 -9.33 38.79 -15.22
N LYS A 435 -8.31 38.46 -14.45
CA LYS A 435 -6.96 38.15 -14.93
C LYS A 435 -6.63 36.70 -14.69
N VAL A 436 -5.66 36.19 -15.48
CA VAL A 436 -5.02 34.89 -15.25
C VAL A 436 -3.55 35.14 -14.99
N LEU A 437 -3.04 34.54 -13.89
CA LEU A 437 -1.68 34.72 -13.42
C LEU A 437 -0.87 33.43 -13.54
N LEU A 438 0.40 33.52 -13.88
CA LEU A 438 1.36 32.40 -13.81
C LEU A 438 1.89 32.21 -12.38
N SER A 439 2.02 33.30 -11.65
CA SER A 439 2.55 33.37 -10.28
C SER A 439 3.93 32.70 -10.14
N PRO A 440 4.94 33.08 -10.96
CA PRO A 440 6.18 32.33 -11.10
C PRO A 440 6.96 32.21 -9.79
N HIS A 441 6.96 33.25 -8.95
CA HIS A 441 7.70 33.30 -7.70
C HIS A 441 6.92 32.77 -6.48
N THR A 442 5.63 32.42 -6.65
CA THR A 442 4.84 31.88 -5.54
C THR A 442 5.25 30.44 -5.26
N ASN A 443 5.32 30.09 -3.98
CA ASN A 443 5.62 28.72 -3.55
C ASN A 443 4.55 27.74 -3.97
N SER A 444 4.93 26.59 -4.46
CA SER A 444 4.03 25.54 -4.92
C SER A 444 3.47 24.74 -3.75
N THR A 445 2.16 24.55 -3.71
CA THR A 445 1.51 23.65 -2.75
C THR A 445 1.56 22.21 -3.25
N ARG A 446 1.38 21.25 -2.34
CA ARG A 446 1.38 19.82 -2.67
C ARG A 446 0.35 19.45 -3.74
N GLU A 447 -0.87 20.01 -3.67
CA GLU A 447 -1.90 19.77 -4.69
C GLU A 447 -1.54 20.37 -6.06
N GLN A 448 -0.87 21.52 -6.09
CA GLN A 448 -0.38 22.11 -7.34
C GLN A 448 0.73 21.28 -7.95
N VAL A 449 1.65 20.78 -7.12
CA VAL A 449 2.70 19.85 -7.57
C VAL A 449 2.09 18.55 -8.10
N ALA A 450 1.13 17.96 -7.37
CA ALA A 450 0.41 16.77 -7.82
C ALA A 450 -0.23 16.99 -9.19
N THR A 451 -0.87 18.16 -9.38
CA THR A 451 -1.51 18.53 -10.66
C THR A 451 -0.48 18.65 -11.80
N MET A 452 0.65 19.30 -11.57
CA MET A 452 1.70 19.45 -12.60
C MET A 452 2.29 18.09 -12.97
N ILE A 453 2.57 17.24 -11.98
CA ILE A 453 3.10 15.88 -12.22
C ILE A 453 2.08 15.03 -12.97
N ALA A 454 0.82 15.00 -12.54
CA ALA A 454 -0.23 14.24 -13.20
C ALA A 454 -0.39 14.65 -14.67
N LYS A 455 -0.44 15.95 -14.96
CA LYS A 455 -0.55 16.48 -16.31
C LYS A 455 0.70 16.23 -17.19
N THR A 456 1.83 15.93 -16.58
CA THR A 456 3.08 15.70 -17.32
C THR A 456 3.34 14.23 -17.54
N PHE A 457 2.97 13.34 -16.61
CA PHE A 457 3.46 11.94 -16.56
C PHE A 457 2.35 10.88 -16.38
N CYS A 458 1.12 11.28 -16.08
CA CYS A 458 -0.04 10.40 -16.04
C CYS A 458 -0.98 10.64 -17.22
#